data_09d08cc3b8bdd791a2c4719e913087d4
#
_entry.id   09d08cc3b8bdd791a2c4719e913087d4
#
_cell.length_a   1.000
_cell.length_b   1.000
_cell.length_c   1.000
_cell.angle_alpha   90.00
_cell.angle_beta   90.00
_cell.angle_gamma   90.00
#
_symmetry.space_group_name_H-M   'P 1'
#
loop_
_entity.id
_entity.type
_entity.pdbx_description
1 polymer ?
#
loop_
_entity_poly.entity_id
_entity_poly.type
_entity_poly.pdbx_seq_one_letter_code
_entity_poly.pdbx_strand_id
1 'polypeptide(L)'
;MNGISRLDIKQLRVLSSLLELQNLSQVAKKMGLTQQAISEQLRKLRDLFDDRLFIRQGNNMVATPKAQGLKAPVNHILKQLESLLEPEQFSPQTYKGVFTISATDYATQALLPQLFNITRREAPGLKLIVRDFASDNVNQLITAGELDLLISFPEFIPDNLAYVTLLEEQHLCITGCKNEFEDEPLTLPEIAAHPQLVVSPSRANLRGSHDQWFESQGLKRNIVMSVPSFSAVPDILHTTDMLAFYPSRLLPNSKVRLLEVEALPPTFKVIAAWHPRTNNSPVHKWLIEQLQNL
;
A
#
# COMPACT_ATOMS: atom_id res chain seq x y z
N MET A 1 41.27 -20.95 -5.00
CA MET A 1 40.36 -19.90 -4.44
C MET A 1 39.94 -19.00 -5.58
N ASN A 2 38.64 -18.83 -5.75
CA ASN A 2 38.10 -18.02 -6.87
C ASN A 2 38.63 -16.59 -6.80
N GLY A 3 39.25 -16.09 -7.89
CA GLY A 3 39.83 -14.76 -7.97
C GLY A 3 38.80 -13.61 -7.68
N ILE A 4 37.50 -13.90 -7.81
CA ILE A 4 36.42 -12.94 -7.58
C ILE A 4 36.35 -12.47 -6.12
N SER A 5 36.67 -13.33 -5.13
CA SER A 5 36.71 -12.95 -3.70
C SER A 5 37.87 -12.00 -3.33
N ARG A 6 38.79 -11.76 -4.26
CA ARG A 6 39.94 -10.87 -4.08
C ARG A 6 39.76 -9.50 -4.79
N LEU A 7 38.67 -9.37 -5.56
CA LEU A 7 38.36 -8.14 -6.30
C LEU A 7 37.32 -7.34 -5.51
N ASP A 8 37.61 -6.09 -5.21
CA ASP A 8 36.69 -5.18 -4.53
C ASP A 8 36.25 -4.00 -5.43
N ILE A 9 35.18 -3.31 -5.01
CA ILE A 9 34.61 -2.17 -5.74
C ILE A 9 35.65 -1.03 -5.86
N LYS A 10 36.48 -0.82 -4.85
CA LYS A 10 37.52 0.22 -4.85
C LYS A 10 38.54 -0.04 -5.95
N GLN A 11 38.92 -1.30 -6.12
CA GLN A 11 39.84 -1.73 -7.18
C GLN A 11 39.24 -1.52 -8.57
N LEU A 12 37.96 -1.85 -8.76
CA LEU A 12 37.25 -1.59 -10.04
C LEU A 12 37.20 -0.08 -10.35
N ARG A 13 36.93 0.76 -9.36
CA ARG A 13 36.95 2.22 -9.52
C ARG A 13 38.33 2.77 -9.83
N VAL A 14 39.39 2.24 -9.20
CA VAL A 14 40.77 2.60 -9.52
C VAL A 14 41.13 2.20 -10.94
N LEU A 15 40.78 0.99 -11.38
CA LEU A 15 41.03 0.50 -12.74
C LEU A 15 40.30 1.36 -13.77
N SER A 16 39.02 1.63 -13.58
CA SER A 16 38.20 2.49 -14.45
C SER A 16 38.82 3.91 -14.56
N SER A 17 39.17 4.53 -13.43
CA SER A 17 39.75 5.86 -13.39
C SER A 17 41.14 5.91 -14.04
N LEU A 18 41.97 4.86 -13.91
CA LEU A 18 43.26 4.79 -14.60
C LEU A 18 43.10 4.61 -16.09
N LEU A 19 42.09 3.88 -16.56
CA LEU A 19 41.78 3.73 -17.99
C LEU A 19 41.27 5.04 -18.61
N GLU A 20 40.67 5.91 -17.80
CA GLU A 20 40.17 7.23 -18.22
C GLU A 20 41.30 8.31 -18.20
N LEU A 21 41.98 8.46 -17.06
CA LEU A 21 42.86 9.60 -16.79
C LEU A 21 44.33 9.29 -17.10
N GLN A 22 44.72 8.04 -17.19
CA GLN A 22 46.09 7.61 -17.51
C GLN A 22 47.20 8.28 -16.68
N ASN A 23 46.84 8.73 -15.45
CA ASN A 23 47.73 9.44 -14.54
C ASN A 23 47.42 9.14 -13.08
N LEU A 24 48.38 8.56 -12.36
CA LEU A 24 48.24 8.14 -10.97
C LEU A 24 47.90 9.30 -10.03
N SER A 25 48.52 10.46 -10.22
CA SER A 25 48.28 11.63 -9.34
C SER A 25 46.88 12.20 -9.55
N GLN A 26 46.37 12.23 -10.78
CA GLN A 26 45.02 12.67 -11.09
C GLN A 26 43.97 11.70 -10.56
N VAL A 27 44.19 10.40 -10.69
CA VAL A 27 43.31 9.38 -10.10
C VAL A 27 43.30 9.51 -8.59
N ALA A 28 44.43 9.68 -7.94
CA ALA A 28 44.54 9.90 -6.50
C ALA A 28 43.70 11.12 -6.06
N LYS A 29 43.84 12.24 -6.75
CA LYS A 29 43.04 13.47 -6.51
C LYS A 29 41.53 13.21 -6.70
N LYS A 30 41.13 12.59 -7.83
CA LYS A 30 39.71 12.25 -8.14
C LYS A 30 39.08 11.36 -7.07
N MET A 31 39.86 10.43 -6.52
CA MET A 31 39.35 9.47 -5.53
C MET A 31 39.53 9.91 -4.06
N GLY A 32 40.14 11.06 -3.80
CA GLY A 32 40.43 11.52 -2.43
C GLY A 32 41.46 10.64 -1.70
N LEU A 33 42.41 10.04 -2.43
CA LEU A 33 43.41 9.11 -1.92
C LEU A 33 44.84 9.62 -2.18
N THR A 34 45.82 9.00 -1.52
CA THR A 34 47.22 9.24 -1.82
C THR A 34 47.64 8.48 -3.07
N GLN A 35 48.65 8.97 -3.77
CA GLN A 35 49.24 8.25 -4.94
C GLN A 35 49.80 6.91 -4.58
N GLN A 36 50.32 6.76 -3.34
CA GLN A 36 50.81 5.46 -2.81
C GLN A 36 49.66 4.48 -2.68
N ALA A 37 48.49 4.90 -2.19
CA ALA A 37 47.32 4.05 -2.07
C ALA A 37 46.81 3.57 -3.45
N ILE A 38 46.81 4.44 -4.45
CA ILE A 38 46.47 4.03 -5.83
C ILE A 38 47.50 3.04 -6.39
N SER A 39 48.79 3.26 -6.16
CA SER A 39 49.83 2.36 -6.62
C SER A 39 49.72 0.98 -5.98
N GLU A 40 49.34 0.91 -4.71
CA GLU A 40 49.11 -0.38 -4.01
C GLU A 40 47.86 -1.09 -4.59
N GLN A 41 46.78 -0.39 -4.88
CA GLN A 41 45.61 -1.00 -5.56
C GLN A 41 46.01 -1.52 -6.96
N LEU A 42 46.78 -0.76 -7.69
CA LEU A 42 47.28 -1.20 -9.02
C LEU A 42 48.16 -2.45 -8.90
N ARG A 43 49.01 -2.55 -7.86
CA ARG A 43 49.78 -3.75 -7.60
C ARG A 43 48.88 -4.97 -7.38
N LYS A 44 47.85 -4.85 -6.54
CA LYS A 44 46.90 -5.94 -6.28
C LYS A 44 46.12 -6.34 -7.54
N LEU A 45 45.77 -5.39 -8.38
CA LEU A 45 45.12 -5.66 -9.66
C LEU A 45 46.02 -6.41 -10.62
N ARG A 46 47.32 -6.05 -10.68
CA ARG A 46 48.34 -6.78 -11.48
C ARG A 46 48.47 -8.25 -11.02
N ASP A 47 48.53 -8.47 -9.73
CA ASP A 47 48.61 -9.83 -9.16
C ASP A 47 47.32 -10.62 -9.45
N LEU A 48 46.15 -9.95 -9.46
CA LEU A 48 44.87 -10.59 -9.70
C LEU A 48 44.68 -10.98 -11.18
N PHE A 49 45.07 -10.08 -12.09
CA PHE A 49 44.85 -10.26 -13.53
C PHE A 49 46.06 -10.92 -14.23
N ASP A 50 47.14 -11.18 -13.51
CA ASP A 50 48.41 -11.64 -14.04
C ASP A 50 48.84 -10.85 -15.28
N ASP A 51 48.83 -9.51 -15.13
CA ASP A 51 49.14 -8.56 -16.20
C ASP A 51 49.64 -7.24 -15.60
N ARG A 52 50.57 -6.56 -16.29
CA ARG A 52 51.05 -5.24 -15.86
C ARG A 52 49.95 -4.15 -15.86
N LEU A 53 48.87 -4.34 -16.61
CA LEU A 53 47.72 -3.47 -16.83
C LEU A 53 48.10 -2.08 -17.34
N PHE A 54 49.07 -1.43 -16.73
CA PHE A 54 49.56 -0.11 -17.15
C PHE A 54 51.09 -0.07 -17.10
N ILE A 55 51.69 0.52 -18.17
CA ILE A 55 53.12 0.74 -18.30
C ILE A 55 53.38 2.23 -18.20
N ARG A 56 54.39 2.64 -17.44
CA ARG A 56 54.76 4.05 -17.29
C ARG A 56 55.47 4.57 -18.56
N GLN A 57 54.99 5.68 -19.12
CA GLN A 57 55.63 6.36 -20.24
C GLN A 57 55.69 7.85 -19.88
N GLY A 58 56.88 8.28 -19.41
CA GLY A 58 57.05 9.62 -18.85
C GLY A 58 56.20 9.83 -17.60
N ASN A 59 55.33 10.84 -17.62
CA ASN A 59 54.37 11.15 -16.56
C ASN A 59 53.03 10.44 -16.73
N ASN A 60 52.80 9.70 -17.80
CA ASN A 60 51.56 9.03 -18.11
C ASN A 60 51.66 7.52 -17.93
N MET A 61 50.47 6.90 -17.81
CA MET A 61 50.28 5.44 -17.71
C MET A 61 49.57 4.94 -18.97
N VAL A 62 50.25 4.12 -19.76
CA VAL A 62 49.69 3.51 -20.97
C VAL A 62 49.10 2.17 -20.65
N ALA A 63 47.82 1.96 -20.99
CA ALA A 63 47.12 0.70 -20.73
C ALA A 63 47.58 -0.43 -21.64
N THR A 64 47.74 -1.64 -21.11
CA THR A 64 47.98 -2.86 -21.91
C THR A 64 46.71 -3.21 -22.70
N PRO A 65 46.84 -4.04 -23.78
CA PRO A 65 45.66 -4.56 -24.47
C PRO A 65 44.64 -5.26 -23.51
N LYS A 66 45.16 -5.98 -22.51
CA LYS A 66 44.32 -6.61 -21.48
C LYS A 66 43.56 -5.58 -20.65
N ALA A 67 44.22 -4.54 -20.16
CA ALA A 67 43.58 -3.46 -19.44
C ALA A 67 42.51 -2.74 -20.28
N GLN A 68 42.81 -2.47 -21.56
CA GLN A 68 41.82 -1.88 -22.47
C GLN A 68 40.59 -2.76 -22.68
N GLY A 69 40.78 -4.09 -22.80
CA GLY A 69 39.67 -5.05 -22.87
C GLY A 69 38.79 -5.10 -21.62
N LEU A 70 39.34 -4.72 -20.47
CA LEU A 70 38.61 -4.65 -19.20
C LEU A 70 37.72 -3.39 -19.06
N LYS A 71 37.92 -2.36 -19.91
CA LYS A 71 37.23 -1.08 -19.78
C LYS A 71 35.69 -1.22 -19.81
N ALA A 72 35.17 -1.89 -20.82
CA ALA A 72 33.73 -2.04 -21.00
C ALA A 72 33.09 -2.92 -19.90
N PRO A 73 33.64 -4.13 -19.56
CA PRO A 73 33.12 -4.94 -18.47
C PRO A 73 33.12 -4.21 -17.11
N VAL A 74 34.23 -3.53 -16.78
CA VAL A 74 34.38 -2.83 -15.50
C VAL A 74 33.37 -1.70 -15.38
N ASN A 75 33.23 -0.88 -16.41
CA ASN A 75 32.27 0.21 -16.41
C ASN A 75 30.81 -0.30 -16.34
N HIS A 76 30.53 -1.42 -16.98
CA HIS A 76 29.21 -2.05 -16.89
C HIS A 76 28.89 -2.49 -15.44
N ILE A 77 29.82 -3.15 -14.77
CA ILE A 77 29.67 -3.57 -13.38
C ILE A 77 29.47 -2.35 -12.46
N LEU A 78 30.31 -1.33 -12.61
CA LEU A 78 30.20 -0.10 -11.80
C LEU A 78 28.83 0.57 -11.98
N LYS A 79 28.35 0.67 -13.21
CA LYS A 79 27.03 1.22 -13.51
C LYS A 79 25.90 0.40 -12.89
N GLN A 80 26.01 -0.94 -12.92
CA GLN A 80 25.04 -1.81 -12.24
C GLN A 80 25.07 -1.62 -10.72
N LEU A 81 26.26 -1.43 -10.12
CA LEU A 81 26.36 -1.12 -8.69
C LEU A 81 25.79 0.25 -8.33
N GLU A 82 25.97 1.26 -9.20
CA GLU A 82 25.39 2.58 -9.02
C GLU A 82 23.87 2.53 -9.07
N SER A 83 23.28 1.73 -9.99
CA SER A 83 21.84 1.57 -10.09
C SER A 83 21.19 0.94 -8.85
N LEU A 84 21.93 0.20 -8.02
CA LEU A 84 21.42 -0.31 -6.73
C LEU A 84 21.17 0.81 -5.70
N LEU A 85 21.83 1.95 -5.87
CA LEU A 85 21.74 3.09 -4.96
C LEU A 85 20.76 4.17 -5.48
N GLU A 86 20.33 4.05 -6.74
CA GLU A 86 19.34 4.95 -7.30
C GLU A 86 17.97 4.65 -6.67
N PRO A 87 17.23 5.69 -6.24
CA PRO A 87 15.86 5.49 -5.76
C PRO A 87 15.03 4.84 -6.89
N GLU A 88 14.26 3.82 -6.54
CA GLU A 88 13.31 3.23 -7.50
C GLU A 88 12.42 4.33 -8.07
N GLN A 89 12.59 4.65 -9.35
CA GLN A 89 11.70 5.55 -10.07
C GLN A 89 10.38 4.81 -10.30
N PHE A 90 9.42 5.03 -9.41
CA PHE A 90 8.10 4.51 -9.59
C PHE A 90 7.37 5.29 -10.69
N SER A 91 6.97 4.58 -11.73
CA SER A 91 6.06 5.08 -12.75
C SER A 91 4.83 4.17 -12.79
N PRO A 92 3.66 4.64 -12.41
CA PRO A 92 2.44 3.84 -12.44
C PRO A 92 2.23 3.17 -13.79
N GLN A 93 2.46 3.89 -14.89
CA GLN A 93 2.22 3.40 -16.26
C GLN A 93 3.08 2.19 -16.66
N THR A 94 4.29 2.08 -16.11
CA THR A 94 5.23 0.98 -16.44
C THR A 94 5.31 -0.08 -15.35
N TYR A 95 4.75 0.20 -14.18
CA TYR A 95 4.77 -0.72 -13.04
C TYR A 95 4.02 -2.01 -13.36
N LYS A 96 4.62 -3.14 -13.00
CA LYS A 96 4.01 -4.48 -13.12
C LYS A 96 4.13 -5.19 -11.78
N GLY A 97 3.00 -5.57 -11.23
CA GLY A 97 2.97 -6.26 -9.95
C GLY A 97 1.57 -6.69 -9.54
N VAL A 98 1.50 -7.41 -8.43
CA VAL A 98 0.26 -7.78 -7.76
C VAL A 98 0.22 -7.04 -6.44
N PHE A 99 -0.93 -6.51 -6.08
CA PHE A 99 -1.16 -5.81 -4.82
C PHE A 99 -2.41 -6.39 -4.17
N THR A 100 -2.28 -6.90 -2.95
CA THR A 100 -3.35 -7.57 -2.23
C THR A 100 -3.96 -6.63 -1.19
N ILE A 101 -5.26 -6.41 -1.29
CA ILE A 101 -6.03 -5.55 -0.40
C ILE A 101 -7.01 -6.43 0.38
N SER A 102 -7.03 -6.33 1.71
CA SER A 102 -8.14 -6.81 2.52
C SER A 102 -9.08 -5.64 2.81
N ALA A 103 -10.35 -5.80 2.51
CA ALA A 103 -11.33 -4.73 2.65
C ALA A 103 -12.63 -5.25 3.28
N THR A 104 -13.26 -4.42 4.11
CA THR A 104 -14.63 -4.68 4.56
C THR A 104 -15.59 -4.65 3.37
N ASP A 105 -16.73 -5.30 3.50
CA ASP A 105 -17.79 -5.28 2.48
C ASP A 105 -18.18 -3.84 2.09
N TYR A 106 -18.31 -2.95 3.07
CA TYR A 106 -18.53 -1.53 2.82
C TYR A 106 -17.45 -0.92 1.93
N ALA A 107 -16.18 -1.09 2.30
CA ALA A 107 -15.05 -0.50 1.54
C ALA A 107 -14.96 -1.09 0.12
N THR A 108 -15.29 -2.37 -0.03
CA THR A 108 -15.34 -3.05 -1.33
C THR A 108 -16.38 -2.40 -2.25
N GLN A 109 -17.54 -2.02 -1.72
CA GLN A 109 -18.59 -1.38 -2.51
C GLN A 109 -18.35 0.11 -2.73
N ALA A 110 -17.93 0.84 -1.70
CA ALA A 110 -17.85 2.30 -1.73
C ALA A 110 -16.57 2.84 -2.39
N LEU A 111 -15.42 2.17 -2.21
CA LEU A 111 -14.10 2.71 -2.59
C LEU A 111 -13.45 1.96 -3.75
N LEU A 112 -13.51 0.62 -3.74
CA LEU A 112 -12.73 -0.16 -4.71
C LEU A 112 -13.15 0.03 -6.17
N PRO A 113 -14.42 0.26 -6.55
CA PRO A 113 -14.77 0.52 -7.95
C PRO A 113 -14.06 1.75 -8.52
N GLN A 114 -13.96 2.83 -7.74
CA GLN A 114 -13.27 4.06 -8.17
C GLN A 114 -11.76 3.84 -8.21
N LEU A 115 -11.18 3.23 -7.17
CA LEU A 115 -9.76 2.86 -7.15
C LEU A 115 -9.38 2.00 -8.35
N PHE A 116 -10.19 0.99 -8.66
CA PHE A 116 -9.94 0.09 -9.79
C PHE A 116 -9.99 0.84 -11.13
N ASN A 117 -10.93 1.76 -11.30
CA ASN A 117 -11.00 2.60 -12.50
C ASN A 117 -9.74 3.46 -12.68
N ILE A 118 -9.24 4.08 -11.59
CA ILE A 118 -7.99 4.83 -11.61
C ILE A 118 -6.79 3.92 -11.94
N THR A 119 -6.67 2.78 -11.27
CA THR A 119 -5.55 1.85 -11.50
C THR A 119 -5.53 1.31 -12.92
N ARG A 120 -6.70 1.02 -13.52
CA ARG A 120 -6.78 0.57 -14.92
C ARG A 120 -6.29 1.61 -15.91
N ARG A 121 -6.53 2.89 -15.62
CA ARG A 121 -6.13 4.00 -16.49
C ARG A 121 -4.64 4.36 -16.30
N GLU A 122 -4.19 4.45 -15.05
CA GLU A 122 -2.89 5.03 -14.72
C GLU A 122 -1.79 4.00 -14.47
N ALA A 123 -2.15 2.80 -14.01
CA ALA A 123 -1.23 1.70 -13.72
C ALA A 123 -1.71 0.38 -14.35
N PRO A 124 -1.79 0.28 -15.69
CA PRO A 124 -2.42 -0.86 -16.38
C PRO A 124 -1.73 -2.20 -16.13
N GLY A 125 -0.48 -2.21 -15.69
CA GLY A 125 0.27 -3.40 -15.32
C GLY A 125 0.09 -3.84 -13.87
N LEU A 126 -0.56 -3.02 -13.03
CA LEU A 126 -0.89 -3.37 -11.64
C LEU A 126 -2.11 -4.29 -11.61
N LYS A 127 -2.00 -5.40 -10.90
CA LYS A 127 -3.10 -6.34 -10.64
C LYS A 127 -3.52 -6.23 -9.19
N LEU A 128 -4.81 -6.10 -8.93
CA LEU A 128 -5.36 -6.05 -7.58
C LEU A 128 -6.00 -7.39 -7.23
N ILE A 129 -5.68 -7.91 -6.06
CA ILE A 129 -6.39 -9.02 -5.40
C ILE A 129 -7.13 -8.41 -4.22
N VAL A 130 -8.44 -8.60 -4.16
CA VAL A 130 -9.26 -8.19 -3.02
C VAL A 130 -9.63 -9.43 -2.21
N ARG A 131 -9.39 -9.38 -0.90
CA ARG A 131 -9.76 -10.42 0.06
C ARG A 131 -10.75 -9.87 1.05
N ASP A 132 -11.64 -10.72 1.51
CA ASP A 132 -12.54 -10.38 2.62
C ASP A 132 -11.75 -10.01 3.87
N PHE A 133 -12.28 -9.06 4.62
CA PHE A 133 -11.73 -8.70 5.91
C PHE A 133 -12.00 -9.81 6.93
N ALA A 134 -10.92 -10.40 7.44
CA ALA A 134 -10.94 -11.35 8.53
C ALA A 134 -10.01 -10.87 9.65
N SER A 135 -10.55 -10.36 10.74
CA SER A 135 -9.80 -9.79 11.86
C SER A 135 -8.78 -10.76 12.47
N ASP A 136 -9.11 -12.06 12.49
CA ASP A 136 -8.37 -13.06 13.26
C ASP A 136 -6.97 -13.35 12.73
N ASN A 137 -6.71 -13.15 11.42
CA ASN A 137 -5.43 -13.47 10.79
C ASN A 137 -4.77 -12.28 10.07
N VAL A 138 -5.38 -11.11 10.08
CA VAL A 138 -4.90 -9.90 9.39
C VAL A 138 -3.45 -9.58 9.75
N ASN A 139 -3.11 -9.57 11.03
CA ASN A 139 -1.77 -9.26 11.49
C ASN A 139 -0.72 -10.25 10.97
N GLN A 140 -1.05 -11.53 10.92
CA GLN A 140 -0.18 -12.57 10.38
C GLN A 140 0.05 -12.37 8.88
N LEU A 141 -1.02 -12.17 8.10
CA LEU A 141 -0.96 -12.00 6.65
C LEU A 141 -0.15 -10.75 6.24
N ILE A 142 -0.38 -9.62 6.94
CA ILE A 142 0.31 -8.37 6.60
C ILE A 142 1.80 -8.41 7.00
N THR A 143 2.11 -9.09 8.10
CA THR A 143 3.50 -9.31 8.54
C THR A 143 4.23 -10.27 7.60
N ALA A 144 3.56 -11.31 7.13
CA ALA A 144 4.12 -12.26 6.15
C ALA A 144 4.31 -11.65 4.75
N GLY A 145 3.61 -10.55 4.43
CA GLY A 145 3.61 -9.92 3.11
C GLY A 145 2.67 -10.57 2.11
N GLU A 146 1.72 -11.32 2.60
CA GLU A 146 0.63 -11.87 1.82
C GLU A 146 -0.53 -10.88 1.65
N LEU A 147 -0.49 -9.80 2.43
CA LEU A 147 -1.40 -8.67 2.40
C LEU A 147 -0.59 -7.38 2.40
N ASP A 148 -0.89 -6.49 1.45
CA ASP A 148 -0.21 -5.21 1.29
C ASP A 148 -0.94 -4.07 2.00
N LEU A 149 -2.26 -4.05 1.93
CA LEU A 149 -3.10 -2.98 2.45
C LEU A 149 -4.38 -3.54 3.08
N LEU A 150 -4.80 -2.91 4.16
CA LEU A 150 -6.05 -3.17 4.84
C LEU A 150 -6.93 -1.93 4.78
N ILE A 151 -8.20 -2.07 4.38
CA ILE A 151 -9.20 -0.99 4.45
C ILE A 151 -10.31 -1.42 5.41
N SER A 152 -10.38 -0.76 6.55
CA SER A 152 -11.28 -1.15 7.64
C SER A 152 -11.59 0.06 8.55
N PHE A 153 -12.04 -0.24 9.75
CA PHE A 153 -12.35 0.73 10.81
C PHE A 153 -11.23 0.73 11.86
N PRO A 154 -10.96 1.86 12.54
CA PRO A 154 -9.86 1.97 13.52
C PRO A 154 -9.84 0.88 14.59
N GLU A 155 -11.01 0.50 15.11
CA GLU A 155 -11.18 -0.48 16.17
C GLU A 155 -10.76 -1.92 15.81
N PHE A 156 -10.56 -2.20 14.51
CA PHE A 156 -10.16 -3.52 14.03
C PHE A 156 -8.71 -3.59 13.57
N ILE A 157 -7.94 -2.51 13.79
CA ILE A 157 -6.56 -2.42 13.32
C ILE A 157 -5.60 -2.80 14.45
N PRO A 158 -4.65 -3.72 14.21
CA PRO A 158 -3.54 -3.97 15.12
C PRO A 158 -2.68 -2.73 15.37
N ASP A 159 -2.28 -2.49 16.61
CA ASP A 159 -1.51 -1.29 17.04
C ASP A 159 -0.15 -1.14 16.35
N ASN A 160 0.40 -2.22 15.80
CA ASN A 160 1.70 -2.23 15.12
C ASN A 160 1.65 -1.79 13.65
N LEU A 161 0.48 -1.46 13.11
CA LEU A 161 0.32 -1.01 11.74
C LEU A 161 0.33 0.52 11.64
N ALA A 162 0.92 1.02 10.57
CA ALA A 162 0.74 2.41 10.15
C ALA A 162 -0.63 2.54 9.48
N TYR A 163 -1.30 3.67 9.67
CA TYR A 163 -2.57 3.92 9.03
C TYR A 163 -2.79 5.39 8.69
N VAL A 164 -3.76 5.63 7.82
CA VAL A 164 -4.28 6.96 7.49
C VAL A 164 -5.80 6.91 7.39
N THR A 165 -6.46 7.97 7.82
CA THR A 165 -7.90 8.14 7.60
C THR A 165 -8.14 8.45 6.12
N LEU A 166 -9.02 7.67 5.48
CA LEU A 166 -9.47 7.89 4.11
C LEU A 166 -10.64 8.85 4.07
N LEU A 167 -11.65 8.61 4.91
CA LEU A 167 -12.86 9.42 4.98
C LEU A 167 -13.59 9.24 6.31
N GLU A 168 -14.52 10.14 6.58
CA GLU A 168 -15.56 9.98 7.57
C GLU A 168 -16.87 9.60 6.87
N GLU A 169 -17.62 8.67 7.46
CA GLU A 169 -18.84 8.12 6.92
C GLU A 169 -19.99 8.26 7.92
N GLN A 170 -21.19 8.41 7.41
CA GLN A 170 -22.41 8.53 8.18
C GLN A 170 -23.37 7.38 7.83
N HIS A 171 -23.95 6.76 8.84
CA HIS A 171 -25.09 5.90 8.61
C HIS A 171 -26.38 6.69 8.58
N LEU A 172 -27.21 6.42 7.58
CA LEU A 172 -28.55 6.98 7.41
C LEU A 172 -29.59 5.91 7.67
N CYS A 173 -30.75 6.30 8.18
CA CYS A 173 -31.85 5.38 8.39
C CYS A 173 -32.59 5.12 7.07
N ILE A 174 -32.76 3.86 6.71
CA ILE A 174 -33.41 3.45 5.47
C ILE A 174 -34.47 2.37 5.72
N THR A 175 -35.43 2.27 4.80
CA THR A 175 -36.43 1.21 4.72
C THR A 175 -36.66 0.81 3.26
N GLY A 176 -37.43 -0.25 3.03
CA GLY A 176 -37.87 -0.62 1.67
C GLY A 176 -38.67 0.49 0.99
N CYS A 177 -38.47 0.70 -0.30
CA CYS A 177 -39.13 1.80 -1.03
C CYS A 177 -40.68 1.71 -1.09
N LYS A 178 -41.24 0.55 -0.76
CA LYS A 178 -42.70 0.31 -0.71
C LYS A 178 -43.32 0.54 0.68
N ASN A 179 -42.47 0.66 1.72
CA ASN A 179 -42.97 0.87 3.05
C ASN A 179 -43.47 2.28 3.24
N GLU A 180 -44.65 2.42 3.80
CA GLU A 180 -45.27 3.72 4.11
C GLU A 180 -44.87 4.12 5.55
N PHE A 181 -44.41 5.35 5.68
CA PHE A 181 -44.12 6.03 6.95
C PHE A 181 -44.71 7.41 6.86
N GLU A 182 -45.11 7.97 7.98
CA GLU A 182 -45.59 9.35 8.06
C GLU A 182 -44.51 10.33 7.62
N ASP A 183 -44.93 11.52 7.13
CA ASP A 183 -44.01 12.54 6.63
C ASP A 183 -43.25 13.31 7.74
N GLU A 184 -43.46 12.89 9.02
CA GLU A 184 -42.73 13.44 10.17
C GLU A 184 -41.46 12.67 10.46
N PRO A 185 -40.38 13.34 10.94
CA PRO A 185 -39.16 12.67 11.34
C PRO A 185 -39.41 11.66 12.46
N LEU A 186 -38.92 10.43 12.28
CA LEU A 186 -39.01 9.38 13.32
C LEU A 186 -38.19 9.73 14.56
N THR A 187 -38.79 9.60 15.71
CA THR A 187 -38.10 9.72 17.00
C THR A 187 -37.23 8.50 17.30
N LEU A 188 -36.22 8.66 18.15
CA LEU A 188 -35.37 7.55 18.54
C LEU A 188 -36.13 6.39 19.22
N PRO A 189 -37.15 6.61 20.09
CA PRO A 189 -37.97 5.55 20.63
C PRO A 189 -38.74 4.77 19.54
N GLU A 190 -39.30 5.45 18.53
CA GLU A 190 -40.01 4.78 17.43
C GLU A 190 -39.05 3.93 16.61
N ILE A 191 -37.88 4.45 16.25
CA ILE A 191 -36.85 3.70 15.57
C ILE A 191 -36.44 2.47 16.41
N ALA A 192 -36.21 2.64 17.71
CA ALA A 192 -35.79 1.55 18.59
C ALA A 192 -36.83 0.42 18.70
N ALA A 193 -38.12 0.77 18.70
CA ALA A 193 -39.22 -0.18 18.77
C ALA A 193 -39.47 -0.92 17.45
N HIS A 194 -39.14 -0.30 16.32
CA HIS A 194 -39.37 -0.86 14.99
C HIS A 194 -38.45 -2.06 14.69
N PRO A 195 -38.93 -3.10 13.98
CA PRO A 195 -38.08 -4.22 13.58
C PRO A 195 -36.84 -3.74 12.77
N GLN A 196 -35.65 -4.17 13.17
CA GLN A 196 -34.42 -3.71 12.55
C GLN A 196 -33.56 -4.85 12.02
N LEU A 197 -32.97 -4.59 10.87
CA LEU A 197 -31.88 -5.38 10.29
C LEU A 197 -30.54 -4.72 10.64
N VAL A 198 -29.58 -5.52 11.13
CA VAL A 198 -28.20 -5.04 11.37
C VAL A 198 -27.19 -5.78 10.52
N VAL A 199 -26.08 -5.11 10.22
CA VAL A 199 -24.92 -5.73 9.57
C VAL A 199 -23.89 -6.05 10.62
N SER A 200 -23.53 -7.33 10.76
CA SER A 200 -22.56 -7.85 11.73
C SER A 200 -21.61 -8.85 11.08
N PRO A 201 -20.57 -8.35 10.37
CA PRO A 201 -19.70 -9.17 9.53
C PRO A 201 -18.91 -10.25 10.31
N SER A 202 -18.49 -9.94 11.54
CA SER A 202 -17.51 -10.76 12.26
C SER A 202 -18.07 -11.60 13.39
N ARG A 203 -19.29 -11.35 13.86
CA ARG A 203 -19.78 -11.94 15.12
C ARG A 203 -21.07 -12.76 15.01
N ALA A 204 -21.75 -12.73 13.87
CA ALA A 204 -23.00 -13.48 13.64
C ALA A 204 -23.96 -13.42 14.85
N ASN A 205 -24.23 -12.23 15.37
CA ASN A 205 -25.10 -12.01 16.51
C ASN A 205 -26.11 -10.89 16.21
N LEU A 206 -27.11 -10.76 17.08
CA LEU A 206 -28.11 -9.70 16.98
C LEU A 206 -27.62 -8.40 17.68
N ARG A 207 -26.39 -7.97 17.32
CA ARG A 207 -25.80 -6.72 17.79
C ARG A 207 -25.24 -5.93 16.61
N GLY A 208 -25.46 -4.61 16.63
CA GLY A 208 -24.97 -3.67 15.63
C GLY A 208 -24.06 -2.60 16.23
N SER A 209 -23.33 -1.91 15.37
CA SER A 209 -22.40 -0.83 15.75
C SER A 209 -23.09 0.31 16.53
N HIS A 210 -24.39 0.49 16.39
CA HIS A 210 -25.12 1.59 17.02
C HIS A 210 -25.81 1.22 18.34
N ASP A 211 -25.68 -0.02 18.82
CA ASP A 211 -26.37 -0.44 20.05
C ASP A 211 -25.93 0.39 21.25
N GLN A 212 -24.63 0.65 21.40
CA GLN A 212 -24.11 1.48 22.49
C GLN A 212 -24.66 2.90 22.43
N TRP A 213 -24.86 3.46 21.25
CA TRP A 213 -25.46 4.79 21.08
C TRP A 213 -26.91 4.80 21.53
N PHE A 214 -27.74 3.82 21.15
CA PHE A 214 -29.10 3.68 21.64
C PHE A 214 -29.16 3.42 23.16
N GLU A 215 -28.29 2.56 23.67
CA GLU A 215 -28.18 2.29 25.11
C GLU A 215 -27.85 3.56 25.91
N SER A 216 -27.01 4.44 25.38
CA SER A 216 -26.69 5.73 26.03
C SER A 216 -27.89 6.68 26.12
N GLN A 217 -28.91 6.49 25.27
CA GLN A 217 -30.18 7.21 25.29
C GLN A 217 -31.26 6.45 26.11
N GLY A 218 -30.86 5.37 26.79
CA GLY A 218 -31.79 4.55 27.55
C GLY A 218 -32.73 3.65 26.71
N LEU A 219 -32.37 3.45 25.43
CA LEU A 219 -33.20 2.72 24.47
C LEU A 219 -32.56 1.38 24.12
N LYS A 220 -33.41 0.38 23.86
CA LYS A 220 -33.01 -0.94 23.36
C LYS A 220 -33.63 -1.17 21.99
N ARG A 221 -32.79 -1.48 21.00
CA ARG A 221 -33.23 -1.74 19.63
C ARG A 221 -33.96 -3.08 19.51
N ASN A 222 -35.00 -3.12 18.71
CA ASN A 222 -35.70 -4.34 18.30
C ASN A 222 -35.01 -4.97 17.09
N ILE A 223 -33.85 -5.60 17.29
CA ILE A 223 -33.09 -6.25 16.22
C ILE A 223 -33.69 -7.63 15.96
N VAL A 224 -34.24 -7.84 14.77
CA VAL A 224 -34.90 -9.10 14.39
C VAL A 224 -34.08 -9.90 13.36
N MET A 225 -33.10 -9.27 12.71
CA MET A 225 -32.25 -9.91 11.71
C MET A 225 -30.84 -9.36 11.74
N SER A 226 -29.85 -10.22 11.49
CA SER A 226 -28.45 -9.85 11.27
C SER A 226 -27.94 -10.48 9.98
N VAL A 227 -27.20 -9.69 9.18
CA VAL A 227 -26.56 -10.14 7.94
C VAL A 227 -25.06 -9.82 7.96
N PRO A 228 -24.22 -10.57 7.23
CA PRO A 228 -22.79 -10.32 7.22
C PRO A 228 -22.36 -9.15 6.32
N SER A 229 -23.24 -8.64 5.45
CA SER A 229 -22.89 -7.75 4.34
C SER A 229 -23.95 -6.68 4.11
N PHE A 230 -23.51 -5.46 3.80
CA PHE A 230 -24.39 -4.37 3.37
C PHE A 230 -25.03 -4.64 2.00
N SER A 231 -24.42 -5.44 1.15
CA SER A 231 -24.94 -5.76 -0.18
C SER A 231 -26.31 -6.44 -0.17
N ALA A 232 -26.61 -7.23 0.88
CA ALA A 232 -27.89 -7.90 1.02
C ALA A 232 -29.02 -7.00 1.57
N VAL A 233 -28.68 -5.89 2.22
CA VAL A 233 -29.63 -5.03 2.95
C VAL A 233 -30.76 -4.50 2.08
N PRO A 234 -30.48 -3.90 0.89
CA PRO A 234 -31.54 -3.35 0.06
C PRO A 234 -32.57 -4.38 -0.42
N ASP A 235 -32.14 -5.59 -0.74
CA ASP A 235 -33.03 -6.66 -1.19
C ASP A 235 -33.96 -7.16 -0.08
N ILE A 236 -33.44 -7.27 1.13
CA ILE A 236 -34.20 -7.69 2.29
C ILE A 236 -35.23 -6.61 2.68
N LEU A 237 -34.79 -5.35 2.76
CA LEU A 237 -35.68 -4.24 3.12
C LEU A 237 -36.78 -4.04 2.08
N HIS A 238 -36.51 -4.29 0.80
CA HIS A 238 -37.50 -4.18 -0.27
C HIS A 238 -38.73 -5.08 -0.08
N THR A 239 -38.57 -6.19 0.67
CA THR A 239 -39.59 -7.23 0.86
C THR A 239 -40.08 -7.35 2.29
N THR A 240 -39.61 -6.50 3.18
CA THR A 240 -39.94 -6.51 4.60
C THR A 240 -40.31 -5.11 5.11
N ASP A 241 -40.86 -5.05 6.31
CA ASP A 241 -41.18 -3.81 7.02
C ASP A 241 -40.02 -3.25 7.88
N MET A 242 -38.82 -3.87 7.79
CA MET A 242 -37.68 -3.52 8.65
C MET A 242 -37.05 -2.18 8.32
N LEU A 243 -36.34 -1.63 9.32
CA LEU A 243 -35.40 -0.51 9.17
C LEU A 243 -33.97 -1.01 9.22
N ALA A 244 -33.06 -0.22 8.62
CA ALA A 244 -31.61 -0.40 8.82
C ALA A 244 -30.88 0.94 8.85
N PHE A 245 -29.79 1.00 9.59
CA PHE A 245 -28.80 2.06 9.43
C PHE A 245 -27.79 1.64 8.35
N TYR A 246 -27.66 2.46 7.34
CA TYR A 246 -26.94 2.12 6.10
C TYR A 246 -25.96 3.22 5.72
N PRO A 247 -24.71 2.90 5.27
CA PRO A 247 -23.71 3.90 4.92
C PRO A 247 -24.19 4.81 3.78
N SER A 248 -23.98 6.11 3.94
CA SER A 248 -24.48 7.12 3.00
C SER A 248 -23.92 6.97 1.59
N ARG A 249 -22.64 6.56 1.46
CA ARG A 249 -21.97 6.37 0.16
C ARG A 249 -22.48 5.17 -0.64
N LEU A 250 -23.25 4.27 -0.03
CA LEU A 250 -23.91 3.18 -0.75
C LEU A 250 -25.29 3.55 -1.30
N LEU A 251 -25.70 4.81 -1.14
CA LEU A 251 -26.91 5.41 -1.69
C LEU A 251 -26.58 6.32 -2.88
N PRO A 252 -27.52 6.57 -3.80
CA PRO A 252 -28.89 6.07 -3.81
C PRO A 252 -29.02 4.61 -4.25
N ASN A 253 -30.08 3.92 -3.80
CA ASN A 253 -30.44 2.58 -4.22
C ASN A 253 -31.96 2.52 -4.48
N SER A 254 -32.36 2.02 -5.64
CA SER A 254 -33.76 2.01 -6.07
C SER A 254 -34.71 1.12 -5.25
N LYS A 255 -34.17 0.23 -4.42
CA LYS A 255 -34.95 -0.70 -3.59
C LYS A 255 -35.30 -0.13 -2.22
N VAL A 256 -34.61 0.92 -1.81
CA VAL A 256 -34.76 1.53 -0.49
C VAL A 256 -35.01 3.03 -0.59
N ARG A 257 -35.58 3.60 0.45
CA ARG A 257 -35.73 5.03 0.63
C ARG A 257 -35.17 5.48 1.97
N LEU A 258 -34.73 6.73 2.01
CA LEU A 258 -34.33 7.40 3.24
C LEU A 258 -35.57 7.68 4.12
N LEU A 259 -35.36 7.58 5.41
CA LEU A 259 -36.30 8.05 6.43
C LEU A 259 -35.70 9.29 7.11
N GLU A 260 -36.53 10.31 7.28
CA GLU A 260 -36.15 11.42 8.14
C GLU A 260 -36.20 10.97 9.60
N VAL A 261 -35.18 11.32 10.37
CA VAL A 261 -35.01 10.93 11.76
C VAL A 261 -34.57 12.12 12.59
N GLU A 262 -35.00 12.21 13.86
CA GLU A 262 -34.64 13.33 14.73
C GLU A 262 -33.15 13.41 15.06
N ALA A 263 -32.46 12.25 15.08
CA ALA A 263 -31.04 12.16 15.31
C ALA A 263 -30.39 10.98 14.56
N LEU A 264 -29.17 11.17 14.13
CA LEU A 264 -28.34 10.14 13.49
C LEU A 264 -27.27 9.63 14.46
N PRO A 265 -26.85 8.37 14.34
CA PRO A 265 -25.70 7.86 15.11
C PRO A 265 -24.43 8.64 14.74
N PRO A 266 -23.39 8.62 15.61
CA PRO A 266 -22.11 9.24 15.34
C PRO A 266 -21.52 8.78 14.00
N THR A 267 -20.75 9.67 13.36
CA THR A 267 -19.93 9.32 12.19
C THR A 267 -18.84 8.32 12.59
N PHE A 268 -18.34 7.59 11.63
CA PHE A 268 -17.23 6.67 11.81
C PHE A 268 -16.15 6.88 10.76
N LYS A 269 -14.91 6.55 11.13
CA LYS A 269 -13.76 6.69 10.23
C LYS A 269 -13.51 5.41 9.47
N VAL A 270 -13.21 5.56 8.19
CA VAL A 270 -12.66 4.48 7.36
C VAL A 270 -11.18 4.77 7.14
N ILE A 271 -10.34 3.78 7.37
CA ILE A 271 -8.90 3.94 7.32
C ILE A 271 -8.26 2.93 6.37
N ALA A 272 -7.11 3.30 5.81
CA ALA A 272 -6.18 2.39 5.17
C ALA A 272 -5.01 2.13 6.11
N ALA A 273 -4.64 0.87 6.31
CA ALA A 273 -3.54 0.48 7.18
C ALA A 273 -2.59 -0.48 6.48
N TRP A 274 -1.30 -0.41 6.81
CA TRP A 274 -0.24 -1.23 6.21
C TRP A 274 0.90 -1.50 7.20
N HIS A 275 1.75 -2.46 6.87
CA HIS A 275 2.94 -2.73 7.69
C HIS A 275 4.00 -1.62 7.51
N PRO A 276 4.62 -1.09 8.59
CA PRO A 276 5.62 -0.01 8.50
C PRO A 276 6.80 -0.30 7.57
N ARG A 277 7.13 -1.57 7.31
CA ARG A 277 8.19 -1.95 6.35
C ARG A 277 7.97 -1.42 4.94
N THR A 278 6.71 -1.16 4.56
CA THR A 278 6.33 -0.66 3.23
C THR A 278 6.13 0.86 3.19
N ASN A 279 6.43 1.59 4.29
CA ASN A 279 6.32 3.05 4.35
C ASN A 279 7.05 3.78 3.21
N ASN A 280 8.14 3.20 2.72
CA ASN A 280 8.92 3.77 1.63
C ASN A 280 8.60 3.16 0.26
N SER A 281 7.71 2.18 0.18
CA SER A 281 7.30 1.58 -1.09
C SER A 281 6.53 2.58 -1.95
N PRO A 282 7.02 2.91 -3.15
CA PRO A 282 6.38 3.92 -3.99
C PRO A 282 4.97 3.52 -4.44
N VAL A 283 4.73 2.23 -4.70
CA VAL A 283 3.40 1.73 -5.11
C VAL A 283 2.39 1.85 -3.97
N HIS A 284 2.81 1.59 -2.70
CA HIS A 284 1.93 1.79 -1.53
C HIS A 284 1.55 3.26 -1.39
N LYS A 285 2.53 4.17 -1.47
CA LYS A 285 2.28 5.62 -1.38
C LYS A 285 1.30 6.07 -2.45
N TRP A 286 1.53 5.67 -3.68
CA TRP A 286 0.66 6.02 -4.79
C TRP A 286 -0.77 5.51 -4.59
N LEU A 287 -0.96 4.23 -4.21
CA LEU A 287 -2.29 3.67 -3.99
C LEU A 287 -3.03 4.33 -2.81
N ILE A 288 -2.30 4.62 -1.71
CA ILE A 288 -2.87 5.33 -0.56
C ILE A 288 -3.31 6.74 -0.96
N GLU A 289 -2.49 7.45 -1.72
CA GLU A 289 -2.82 8.77 -2.26
C GLU A 289 -4.08 8.73 -3.15
N GLN A 290 -4.19 7.73 -4.03
CA GLN A 290 -5.40 7.56 -4.84
C GLN A 290 -6.63 7.31 -3.95
N LEU A 291 -6.52 6.48 -2.92
CA LEU A 291 -7.62 6.22 -1.98
C LEU A 291 -8.04 7.46 -1.18
N GLN A 292 -7.10 8.32 -0.80
CA GLN A 292 -7.40 9.58 -0.09
C GLN A 292 -8.08 10.64 -0.96
N ASN A 293 -7.96 10.51 -2.27
CA ASN A 293 -8.54 11.44 -3.25
C ASN A 293 -9.91 10.98 -3.78
N LEU A 294 -10.46 9.87 -3.26
CA LEU A 294 -11.82 9.38 -3.57
C LEU A 294 -12.87 10.11 -2.73
#